data_ad90ebb2228889428bf494530779b39a
#
_entry.id   ad90ebb2228889428bf494530779b39a
#
_cell.length_a   1.000
_cell.length_b   1.000
_cell.length_c   1.000
_cell.angle_alpha   90.00
_cell.angle_beta   90.00
_cell.angle_gamma   90.00
#
_symmetry.space_group_name_H-M   'P 1'
#
loop_
_entity.id
_entity.type
_entity.pdbx_description
1 polymer ?
#
loop_
_entity_poly.entity_id
_entity_poly.type
_entity_poly.pdbx_seq_one_letter_code
_entity_poly.pdbx_strand_id
1 'polypeptide(L)'
;LAVACGGDEQTDTSALQPTITQQEANARYRVKAGRELLIAPSYTNAEGARFTWTCDDEVVCREASYVFRRDKAGIYYLSLRVENDYGAAEDELRVRVDALEAPCITLIEPVGGFTVAADAELTIAPTVENGQTARFRWTIDGETVGEAAEYLFRRHECGDYEVTFSAANDDGEDSVSFTVKVLSPEQMPF
;
A
#
# COMPACT_ATOMS: atom_id res chain seq x y z
N LEU A 1 -46.78 -13.84 -62.95
CA LEU A 1 -45.61 -13.04 -62.50
C LEU A 1 -45.56 -13.15 -60.97
N ALA A 2 -44.68 -14.02 -60.45
CA ALA A 2 -44.43 -14.13 -59.03
C ALA A 2 -43.23 -13.27 -58.71
N VAL A 3 -43.41 -12.24 -57.87
CA VAL A 3 -42.37 -11.44 -57.29
C VAL A 3 -41.92 -12.20 -56.01
N ALA A 4 -40.74 -12.78 -56.05
CA ALA A 4 -40.09 -13.30 -54.86
C ALA A 4 -39.59 -12.11 -54.00
N CYS A 5 -40.21 -11.88 -52.85
CA CYS A 5 -39.64 -11.07 -51.81
C CYS A 5 -38.40 -11.80 -51.26
N GLY A 6 -37.22 -11.31 -51.61
CA GLY A 6 -36.00 -11.69 -50.94
C GLY A 6 -36.09 -11.20 -49.48
N GLY A 7 -36.28 -12.11 -48.53
CA GLY A 7 -36.07 -11.82 -47.14
C GLY A 7 -34.57 -11.67 -46.96
N ASP A 8 -34.10 -10.48 -46.58
CA ASP A 8 -32.77 -10.31 -46.01
C ASP A 8 -32.72 -11.17 -44.72
N GLU A 9 -32.07 -12.33 -44.78
CA GLU A 9 -31.66 -13.05 -43.59
C GLU A 9 -30.61 -12.19 -42.89
N GLN A 10 -31.07 -11.36 -41.97
CA GLN A 10 -30.21 -10.62 -41.07
C GLN A 10 -29.51 -11.65 -40.17
N THR A 11 -28.30 -12.00 -40.55
CA THR A 11 -27.46 -12.93 -39.77
C THR A 11 -27.29 -12.32 -38.40
N ASP A 12 -27.81 -12.98 -37.36
CA ASP A 12 -27.61 -12.57 -35.97
C ASP A 12 -26.11 -12.76 -35.61
N THR A 13 -25.38 -11.66 -35.59
CA THR A 13 -23.95 -11.62 -35.26
C THR A 13 -23.69 -11.34 -33.79
N SER A 14 -24.74 -11.24 -32.96
CA SER A 14 -24.60 -10.93 -31.51
C SER A 14 -23.74 -11.93 -30.77
N ALA A 15 -23.76 -13.21 -31.18
CA ALA A 15 -22.90 -14.26 -30.61
C ALA A 15 -21.38 -14.08 -30.89
N LEU A 16 -21.01 -13.19 -31.83
CA LEU A 16 -19.64 -12.90 -32.22
C LEU A 16 -19.09 -11.61 -31.56
N GLN A 17 -19.96 -10.87 -30.87
CA GLN A 17 -19.53 -9.69 -30.11
C GLN A 17 -18.63 -10.08 -28.95
N PRO A 18 -17.67 -9.22 -28.55
CA PRO A 18 -16.84 -9.48 -27.39
C PRO A 18 -17.65 -9.46 -26.11
N THR A 19 -17.20 -10.22 -25.11
CA THR A 19 -17.70 -10.10 -23.73
C THR A 19 -16.54 -9.87 -22.78
N ILE A 20 -16.82 -9.23 -21.65
CA ILE A 20 -15.86 -8.90 -20.61
C ILE A 20 -16.27 -9.63 -19.32
N THR A 21 -15.33 -10.29 -18.66
CA THR A 21 -15.53 -10.88 -17.33
C THR A 21 -14.43 -10.36 -16.40
N GLN A 22 -14.81 -9.59 -15.40
CA GLN A 22 -13.87 -9.02 -14.43
C GLN A 22 -13.32 -10.07 -13.46
N GLN A 23 -12.09 -9.87 -12.99
CA GLN A 23 -11.45 -10.73 -12.00
C GLN A 23 -12.14 -10.60 -10.63
N GLU A 24 -12.53 -9.38 -10.26
CA GLU A 24 -13.17 -9.07 -8.99
C GLU A 24 -14.68 -8.96 -9.11
N ALA A 25 -15.39 -9.47 -8.12
CA ALA A 25 -16.84 -9.40 -8.07
C ALA A 25 -17.33 -7.93 -8.13
N ASN A 26 -18.32 -7.69 -8.99
CA ASN A 26 -18.89 -6.34 -9.23
C ASN A 26 -17.85 -5.30 -9.69
N ALA A 27 -16.77 -5.71 -10.36
CA ALA A 27 -15.71 -4.84 -10.87
C ALA A 27 -15.17 -3.83 -9.82
N ARG A 28 -14.99 -4.30 -8.57
CA ARG A 28 -14.52 -3.49 -7.43
C ARG A 28 -13.13 -3.91 -7.02
N TYR A 29 -12.19 -3.04 -7.22
CA TYR A 29 -10.77 -3.25 -6.91
C TYR A 29 -10.31 -2.38 -5.75
N ARG A 30 -9.24 -2.78 -5.08
CA ARG A 30 -8.63 -2.06 -3.97
C ARG A 30 -7.12 -2.14 -4.05
N VAL A 31 -6.45 -1.01 -3.79
CA VAL A 31 -4.99 -0.91 -3.79
C VAL A 31 -4.56 0.21 -2.82
N LYS A 32 -3.35 0.13 -2.28
CA LYS A 32 -2.73 1.22 -1.51
C LYS A 32 -2.17 2.30 -2.44
N ALA A 33 -2.13 3.55 -1.98
CA ALA A 33 -1.51 4.66 -2.69
C ALA A 33 -0.06 4.34 -3.08
N GLY A 34 0.33 4.68 -4.31
CA GLY A 34 1.66 4.42 -4.85
C GLY A 34 1.94 2.97 -5.25
N ARG A 35 1.06 2.01 -4.94
CA ARG A 35 1.21 0.61 -5.34
C ARG A 35 0.54 0.35 -6.68
N GLU A 36 1.06 -0.64 -7.40
CA GLU A 36 0.52 -1.08 -8.68
C GLU A 36 -0.54 -2.16 -8.49
N LEU A 37 -1.59 -2.09 -9.31
CA LEU A 37 -2.67 -3.07 -9.39
C LEU A 37 -2.83 -3.50 -10.85
N LEU A 38 -2.53 -4.76 -11.16
CA LEU A 38 -2.82 -5.32 -12.48
C LEU A 38 -4.31 -5.65 -12.58
N ILE A 39 -5.01 -5.03 -13.53
CA ILE A 39 -6.39 -5.32 -13.89
C ILE A 39 -6.36 -6.06 -15.23
N ALA A 40 -6.69 -7.36 -15.21
CA ALA A 40 -6.62 -8.26 -16.36
C ALA A 40 -7.91 -9.08 -16.47
N PRO A 41 -8.99 -8.50 -16.99
CA PRO A 41 -10.25 -9.22 -17.22
C PRO A 41 -10.07 -10.38 -18.21
N SER A 42 -10.98 -11.33 -18.16
CA SER A 42 -11.10 -12.37 -19.19
C SER A 42 -12.08 -11.92 -20.27
N TYR A 43 -11.85 -12.39 -21.47
CA TYR A 43 -12.64 -12.00 -22.64
C TYR A 43 -13.09 -13.22 -23.43
N THR A 44 -14.25 -13.12 -24.10
CA THR A 44 -14.60 -14.03 -25.18
C THR A 44 -14.76 -13.22 -26.48
N ASN A 45 -14.58 -13.86 -27.64
CA ASN A 45 -14.66 -13.23 -28.97
C ASN A 45 -13.80 -11.96 -29.13
N ALA A 46 -12.66 -11.88 -28.42
CA ALA A 46 -11.79 -10.70 -28.40
C ALA A 46 -10.57 -10.87 -29.32
N GLU A 47 -10.51 -11.88 -30.17
CA GLU A 47 -9.43 -12.04 -31.13
C GLU A 47 -9.43 -10.86 -32.13
N GLY A 48 -8.29 -10.15 -32.23
CA GLY A 48 -8.17 -8.95 -33.05
C GLY A 48 -8.93 -7.72 -32.54
N ALA A 49 -9.57 -7.80 -31.37
CA ALA A 49 -10.32 -6.68 -30.81
C ALA A 49 -9.41 -5.51 -30.39
N ARG A 50 -9.98 -4.31 -30.41
CA ARG A 50 -9.37 -3.10 -29.88
C ARG A 50 -9.82 -2.90 -28.44
N PHE A 51 -8.86 -2.60 -27.54
CA PHE A 51 -9.09 -2.30 -26.15
C PHE A 51 -8.92 -0.80 -25.91
N THR A 52 -9.77 -0.22 -25.08
CA THR A 52 -9.64 1.17 -24.66
C THR A 52 -10.02 1.29 -23.19
N TRP A 53 -9.05 1.65 -22.38
CA TRP A 53 -9.25 1.98 -20.97
C TRP A 53 -9.31 3.49 -20.82
N THR A 54 -10.30 3.97 -20.09
CA THR A 54 -10.40 5.38 -19.71
C THR A 54 -10.45 5.53 -18.20
N CYS A 55 -9.95 6.65 -17.71
CA CYS A 55 -10.07 7.07 -16.32
C CYS A 55 -10.36 8.57 -16.34
N ASP A 56 -11.44 8.99 -15.71
CA ASP A 56 -11.89 10.39 -15.72
C ASP A 56 -11.98 10.97 -17.16
N ASP A 57 -12.57 10.18 -18.08
CA ASP A 57 -12.76 10.47 -19.51
C ASP A 57 -11.45 10.57 -20.34
N GLU A 58 -10.29 10.32 -19.74
CA GLU A 58 -9.02 10.28 -20.47
C GLU A 58 -8.63 8.83 -20.80
N VAL A 59 -8.14 8.60 -22.03
CA VAL A 59 -7.61 7.28 -22.42
C VAL A 59 -6.28 7.04 -21.73
N VAL A 60 -6.23 5.98 -20.90
CA VAL A 60 -5.04 5.64 -20.12
C VAL A 60 -4.28 4.40 -20.62
N CYS A 61 -4.96 3.49 -21.36
CA CYS A 61 -4.34 2.28 -21.88
C CYS A 61 -5.12 1.74 -23.10
N ARG A 62 -4.44 0.99 -23.98
CA ARG A 62 -5.02 0.32 -25.18
C ARG A 62 -4.68 -1.17 -25.26
N GLU A 63 -4.20 -1.75 -24.16
CA GLU A 63 -3.86 -3.16 -24.05
C GLU A 63 -5.00 -3.97 -23.41
N ALA A 64 -4.95 -5.29 -23.54
CA ALA A 64 -5.94 -6.19 -22.94
C ALA A 64 -5.95 -6.15 -21.39
N SER A 65 -4.88 -5.69 -20.77
CA SER A 65 -4.77 -5.49 -19.34
C SER A 65 -4.24 -4.09 -19.04
N TYR A 66 -4.53 -3.60 -17.84
CA TYR A 66 -4.09 -2.28 -17.41
C TYR A 66 -3.43 -2.35 -16.04
N VAL A 67 -2.23 -1.75 -15.91
CA VAL A 67 -1.56 -1.54 -14.61
C VAL A 67 -1.99 -0.19 -14.08
N PHE A 68 -2.92 -0.24 -13.12
CA PHE A 68 -3.42 0.96 -12.43
C PHE A 68 -2.46 1.35 -11.30
N ARG A 69 -2.15 2.65 -11.20
CA ARG A 69 -1.41 3.25 -10.08
C ARG A 69 -1.87 4.68 -9.85
N ARG A 70 -2.07 5.04 -8.59
CA ARG A 70 -2.32 6.43 -8.15
C ARG A 70 -1.63 6.66 -6.81
N ASP A 71 -1.03 7.84 -6.63
CA ASP A 71 -0.33 8.22 -5.39
C ASP A 71 -1.27 8.88 -4.38
N LYS A 72 -2.46 9.28 -4.81
CA LYS A 72 -3.46 9.93 -3.95
C LYS A 72 -4.59 8.96 -3.61
N ALA A 73 -4.89 8.84 -2.32
CA ALA A 73 -6.05 8.08 -1.85
C ALA A 73 -7.37 8.66 -2.38
N GLY A 74 -8.31 7.78 -2.72
CA GLY A 74 -9.58 8.19 -3.31
C GLY A 74 -10.30 7.05 -3.99
N ILE A 75 -11.38 7.39 -4.68
CA ILE A 75 -12.14 6.47 -5.52
C ILE A 75 -11.97 6.92 -6.96
N TYR A 76 -11.59 5.98 -7.82
CA TYR A 76 -11.36 6.18 -9.24
C TYR A 76 -12.32 5.29 -10.03
N TYR A 77 -12.88 5.86 -11.07
CA TYR A 77 -13.77 5.14 -11.98
C TYR A 77 -13.05 4.95 -13.31
N LEU A 78 -13.03 3.71 -13.76
CA LEU A 78 -12.46 3.35 -15.05
C LEU A 78 -13.57 2.78 -15.92
N SER A 79 -13.45 2.99 -17.23
CA SER A 79 -14.26 2.30 -18.23
C SER A 79 -13.33 1.49 -19.13
N LEU A 80 -13.73 0.28 -19.44
CA LEU A 80 -13.11 -0.59 -20.43
C LEU A 80 -14.06 -0.82 -21.58
N ARG A 81 -13.63 -0.46 -22.79
CA ARG A 81 -14.32 -0.78 -24.05
C ARG A 81 -13.48 -1.78 -24.83
N VAL A 82 -14.12 -2.87 -25.24
CA VAL A 82 -13.55 -3.90 -26.12
C VAL A 82 -14.39 -3.97 -27.37
N GLU A 83 -13.80 -3.80 -28.55
CA GLU A 83 -14.50 -3.66 -29.82
C GLU A 83 -13.86 -4.55 -30.88
N ASN A 84 -14.69 -5.33 -31.59
CA ASN A 84 -14.34 -6.09 -32.79
C ASN A 84 -15.24 -5.70 -33.96
N ASP A 85 -15.13 -6.38 -35.11
CA ASP A 85 -15.90 -6.09 -36.30
C ASP A 85 -17.40 -6.38 -36.14
N TYR A 86 -17.82 -7.08 -35.09
CA TYR A 86 -19.19 -7.51 -34.85
C TYR A 86 -19.89 -6.66 -33.78
N GLY A 87 -19.15 -5.82 -33.04
CA GLY A 87 -19.70 -4.94 -32.02
C GLY A 87 -18.70 -4.62 -30.89
N ALA A 88 -19.25 -4.08 -29.82
CA ALA A 88 -18.45 -3.70 -28.65
C ALA A 88 -19.11 -4.14 -27.35
N ALA A 89 -18.27 -4.41 -26.35
CA ALA A 89 -18.66 -4.53 -24.95
C ALA A 89 -18.00 -3.42 -24.13
N GLU A 90 -18.73 -2.94 -23.15
CA GLU A 90 -18.23 -1.93 -22.21
C GLU A 90 -18.47 -2.39 -20.78
N ASP A 91 -17.55 -2.05 -19.88
CA ASP A 91 -17.68 -2.32 -18.46
C ASP A 91 -17.09 -1.18 -17.64
N GLU A 92 -17.74 -0.87 -16.53
CA GLU A 92 -17.30 0.15 -15.60
C GLU A 92 -16.68 -0.50 -14.36
N LEU A 93 -15.52 0.00 -13.96
CA LEU A 93 -14.76 -0.51 -12.82
C LEU A 93 -14.58 0.59 -11.79
N ARG A 94 -14.56 0.19 -10.54
CA ARG A 94 -14.27 1.09 -9.42
C ARG A 94 -13.02 0.62 -8.70
N VAL A 95 -12.01 1.48 -8.65
CA VAL A 95 -10.79 1.26 -7.86
C VAL A 95 -10.78 2.19 -6.65
N ARG A 96 -10.72 1.60 -5.45
CA ARG A 96 -10.47 2.33 -4.23
C ARG A 96 -8.97 2.34 -3.94
N VAL A 97 -8.40 3.51 -3.87
CA VAL A 97 -7.02 3.73 -3.42
C VAL A 97 -7.05 4.13 -1.95
N ASP A 98 -6.48 3.30 -1.09
CA ASP A 98 -6.35 3.59 0.35
C ASP A 98 -5.08 4.38 0.63
N ALA A 99 -5.13 5.25 1.64
CA ALA A 99 -3.94 5.96 2.10
C ALA A 99 -2.88 4.99 2.66
N LEU A 100 -1.62 5.40 2.62
CA LEU A 100 -0.56 4.74 3.35
C LEU A 100 -0.73 5.02 4.85
N GLU A 101 -0.47 4.01 5.65
CA GLU A 101 -0.52 4.04 7.11
C GLU A 101 0.86 3.66 7.67
N ALA A 102 1.88 4.45 7.30
CA ALA A 102 3.23 4.29 7.83
C ALA A 102 3.23 4.50 9.36
N PRO A 103 4.08 3.80 10.11
CA PRO A 103 4.26 4.07 11.53
C PRO A 103 4.69 5.52 11.76
N CYS A 104 4.27 6.10 12.89
CA CYS A 104 4.73 7.40 13.35
C CYS A 104 5.10 7.27 14.83
N ILE A 105 6.36 7.54 15.16
CA ILE A 105 6.92 7.36 16.49
C ILE A 105 6.86 8.68 17.25
N THR A 106 6.33 8.63 18.48
CA THR A 106 6.43 9.71 19.46
C THR A 106 7.14 9.21 20.70
N LEU A 107 8.28 9.80 21.00
CA LEU A 107 9.04 9.55 22.23
C LEU A 107 9.07 10.82 23.07
N ILE A 108 8.56 10.72 24.30
CA ILE A 108 8.65 11.81 25.27
C ILE A 108 9.91 11.60 26.09
N GLU A 109 10.92 12.44 25.86
CA GLU A 109 12.12 12.46 26.67
C GLU A 109 11.84 13.13 28.02
N PRO A 110 12.39 12.59 29.13
CA PRO A 110 12.31 13.27 30.41
C PRO A 110 13.11 14.59 30.41
N VAL A 111 12.76 15.49 31.30
CA VAL A 111 13.52 16.75 31.46
C VAL A 111 14.96 16.42 31.80
N GLY A 112 15.91 16.89 30.97
CA GLY A 112 17.34 16.59 31.13
C GLY A 112 17.82 15.33 30.39
N GLY A 113 16.96 14.73 29.55
CA GLY A 113 17.26 13.52 28.78
C GLY A 113 17.15 12.24 29.59
N PHE A 114 17.44 11.11 28.96
CA PHE A 114 17.48 9.81 29.63
C PHE A 114 18.77 9.67 30.41
N THR A 115 18.66 9.56 31.75
CA THR A 115 19.82 9.35 32.66
C THR A 115 19.50 8.22 33.61
N VAL A 116 20.44 7.30 33.79
CA VAL A 116 20.28 6.13 34.65
C VAL A 116 21.59 5.84 35.38
N ALA A 117 21.52 5.31 36.61
CA ALA A 117 22.72 4.82 37.29
C ALA A 117 23.24 3.53 36.65
N ALA A 118 24.53 3.29 36.73
CA ALA A 118 25.12 2.02 36.33
C ALA A 118 24.41 0.85 37.04
N ASP A 119 24.11 -0.22 36.29
CA ASP A 119 23.35 -1.41 36.69
C ASP A 119 21.87 -1.19 37.02
N ALA A 120 21.37 0.03 36.98
CA ALA A 120 19.92 0.29 37.10
C ALA A 120 19.18 0.00 35.81
N GLU A 121 17.89 -0.29 35.93
CA GLU A 121 17.01 -0.58 34.81
C GLU A 121 16.19 0.67 34.42
N LEU A 122 16.12 0.93 33.10
CA LEU A 122 15.30 2.00 32.53
C LEU A 122 14.41 1.41 31.43
N THR A 123 13.12 1.42 31.65
CA THR A 123 12.16 1.04 30.59
C THR A 123 11.91 2.22 29.66
N ILE A 124 12.11 2.02 28.37
CA ILE A 124 11.86 3.00 27.32
C ILE A 124 10.72 2.48 26.44
N ALA A 125 9.61 3.20 26.40
CA ALA A 125 8.38 2.80 25.72
C ALA A 125 7.84 3.94 24.85
N PRO A 126 8.28 4.04 23.57
CA PRO A 126 7.73 5.00 22.63
C PRO A 126 6.28 4.69 22.30
N THR A 127 5.50 5.73 21.95
CA THR A 127 4.18 5.55 21.36
C THR A 127 4.33 5.46 19.85
N VAL A 128 3.68 4.48 19.24
CA VAL A 128 3.71 4.28 17.78
C VAL A 128 2.29 4.30 17.23
N GLU A 129 1.94 5.35 16.51
CA GLU A 129 0.73 5.38 15.70
C GLU A 129 0.89 4.49 14.47
N ASN A 130 -0.18 3.82 14.01
CA ASN A 130 -0.16 2.84 12.92
C ASN A 130 0.81 1.67 13.14
N GLY A 131 1.13 1.36 14.41
CA GLY A 131 2.10 0.34 14.80
C GLY A 131 1.58 -1.11 14.80
N GLN A 132 0.28 -1.37 14.51
CA GLN A 132 -0.35 -2.69 14.65
C GLN A 132 0.30 -3.78 13.79
N THR A 133 0.85 -3.40 12.64
CA THR A 133 1.55 -4.31 11.71
C THR A 133 3.03 -4.00 11.61
N ALA A 134 3.55 -3.08 12.43
CA ALA A 134 4.92 -2.67 12.37
C ALA A 134 5.86 -3.71 13.00
N ARG A 135 7.03 -3.86 12.41
CA ARG A 135 8.19 -4.52 13.00
C ARG A 135 9.03 -3.47 13.69
N PHE A 136 9.43 -3.74 14.93
CA PHE A 136 10.23 -2.85 15.73
C PHE A 136 11.69 -3.31 15.77
N ARG A 137 12.59 -2.36 15.96
CA ARG A 137 14.01 -2.63 16.15
C ARG A 137 14.62 -1.58 17.07
N TRP A 138 15.38 -2.07 18.05
CA TRP A 138 16.22 -1.26 18.90
C TRP A 138 17.69 -1.48 18.56
N THR A 139 18.44 -0.41 18.44
CA THR A 139 19.90 -0.48 18.33
C THR A 139 20.54 0.38 19.39
N ILE A 140 21.72 -0.04 19.86
CA ILE A 140 22.59 0.75 20.75
C ILE A 140 23.95 0.78 20.08
N ASP A 141 24.48 2.00 19.85
CA ASP A 141 25.73 2.24 19.13
C ASP A 141 25.80 1.49 17.79
N GLY A 142 24.64 1.36 17.11
CA GLY A 142 24.49 0.69 15.83
C GLY A 142 24.26 -0.83 15.89
N GLU A 143 24.39 -1.47 17.06
CA GLU A 143 24.14 -2.91 17.22
C GLU A 143 22.69 -3.18 17.62
N THR A 144 22.03 -4.15 16.96
CA THR A 144 20.65 -4.55 17.28
C THR A 144 20.59 -5.25 18.63
N VAL A 145 19.74 -4.73 19.53
CA VAL A 145 19.58 -5.21 20.91
C VAL A 145 18.18 -5.70 21.26
N GLY A 146 17.17 -5.42 20.40
CA GLY A 146 15.79 -5.85 20.64
C GLY A 146 14.84 -5.56 19.48
N GLU A 147 13.66 -6.21 19.53
CA GLU A 147 12.58 -6.09 18.50
C GLU A 147 11.18 -5.92 19.12
N ALA A 148 11.11 -5.66 20.44
CA ALA A 148 9.84 -5.41 21.12
C ALA A 148 9.42 -3.94 21.03
N ALA A 149 8.14 -3.64 21.34
CA ALA A 149 7.62 -2.27 21.35
C ALA A 149 8.25 -1.40 22.46
N GLU A 150 8.77 -2.03 23.50
CA GLU A 150 9.49 -1.40 24.61
C GLU A 150 10.85 -2.06 24.80
N TYR A 151 11.78 -1.32 25.38
CA TYR A 151 13.13 -1.81 25.66
C TYR A 151 13.52 -1.54 27.11
N LEU A 152 14.04 -2.59 27.80
CA LEU A 152 14.61 -2.48 29.12
C LEU A 152 16.12 -2.23 28.97
N PHE A 153 16.51 -0.97 29.09
CA PHE A 153 17.90 -0.55 29.02
C PHE A 153 18.61 -0.81 30.37
N ARG A 154 19.76 -1.44 30.30
CA ARG A 154 20.66 -1.63 31.44
C ARG A 154 22.11 -1.70 30.96
N ARG A 155 23.03 -0.95 31.58
CA ARG A 155 24.46 -0.97 31.30
C ARG A 155 25.24 -0.89 32.60
N HIS A 156 26.38 -1.59 32.64
CA HIS A 156 27.32 -1.55 33.78
C HIS A 156 28.30 -0.40 33.63
N GLU A 157 28.78 -0.12 32.42
CA GLU A 157 29.79 0.90 32.16
C GLU A 157 29.14 2.28 32.06
N CYS A 158 29.77 3.28 32.75
CA CYS A 158 29.37 4.66 32.65
C CYS A 158 29.72 5.21 31.26
N GLY A 159 28.86 6.04 30.70
CA GLY A 159 29.07 6.62 29.37
C GLY A 159 27.76 7.10 28.73
N ASP A 160 27.89 7.64 27.53
CA ASP A 160 26.77 8.07 26.72
C ASP A 160 26.55 7.00 25.63
N TYR A 161 25.32 6.47 25.54
CA TYR A 161 24.91 5.42 24.60
C TYR A 161 23.92 6.00 23.62
N GLU A 162 24.20 5.89 22.33
CA GLU A 162 23.25 6.25 21.29
C GLU A 162 22.25 5.13 21.10
N VAL A 163 20.99 5.39 21.38
CA VAL A 163 19.88 4.44 21.25
C VAL A 163 19.00 4.88 20.10
N THR A 164 18.71 3.96 19.17
CA THR A 164 17.75 4.19 18.10
C THR A 164 16.62 3.18 18.18
N PHE A 165 15.40 3.67 18.11
CA PHE A 165 14.20 2.87 17.93
C PHE A 165 13.63 3.11 16.54
N SER A 166 13.32 2.04 15.80
CA SER A 166 12.69 2.11 14.49
C SER A 166 11.45 1.23 14.41
N ALA A 167 10.47 1.66 13.65
CA ALA A 167 9.25 0.95 13.35
C ALA A 167 9.01 0.95 11.84
N ALA A 168 8.76 -0.21 11.23
CA ALA A 168 8.55 -0.34 9.79
C ALA A 168 7.40 -1.29 9.49
N ASN A 169 6.55 -0.93 8.53
CA ASN A 169 5.53 -1.78 7.93
C ASN A 169 5.58 -1.69 6.39
N ASP A 170 4.64 -2.32 5.69
CA ASP A 170 4.60 -2.31 4.23
C ASP A 170 4.30 -0.92 3.64
N ASP A 171 3.80 0.03 4.43
CA ASP A 171 3.44 1.38 4.01
C ASP A 171 4.57 2.40 4.25
N GLY A 172 5.55 2.08 5.09
CA GLY A 172 6.72 2.93 5.35
C GLY A 172 7.43 2.61 6.67
N GLU A 173 8.35 3.50 7.03
CA GLU A 173 9.16 3.39 8.25
C GLU A 173 9.30 4.75 8.93
N ASP A 174 9.55 4.73 10.24
CA ASP A 174 9.94 5.87 11.04
C ASP A 174 10.99 5.45 12.07
N SER A 175 11.82 6.40 12.52
CA SER A 175 12.86 6.14 13.50
C SER A 175 13.15 7.37 14.38
N VAL A 176 13.53 7.13 15.62
CA VAL A 176 13.97 8.14 16.58
C VAL A 176 15.27 7.71 17.23
N SER A 177 16.24 8.63 17.32
CA SER A 177 17.51 8.42 18.01
C SER A 177 17.62 9.37 19.18
N PHE A 178 18.18 8.90 20.29
CA PHE A 178 18.39 9.67 21.52
C PHE A 178 19.58 9.09 22.30
N THR A 179 20.07 9.87 23.26
CA THR A 179 21.18 9.44 24.11
C THR A 179 20.68 9.02 25.48
N VAL A 180 21.16 7.87 25.98
CA VAL A 180 20.99 7.47 27.36
C VAL A 180 22.36 7.63 28.07
N LYS A 181 22.38 8.49 29.09
CA LYS A 181 23.56 8.72 29.91
C LYS A 181 23.58 7.77 31.13
N VAL A 182 24.61 6.98 31.23
CA VAL A 182 24.87 6.11 32.39
C VAL A 182 25.89 6.76 33.30
N LEU A 183 25.49 7.03 34.54
CA LEU A 183 26.34 7.66 35.57
C LEU A 183 26.68 6.68 36.70
N SER A 184 27.77 6.93 37.38
CA SER A 184 28.01 6.22 38.66
C SER A 184 26.95 6.62 39.68
N PRO A 185 26.61 5.76 40.65
CA PRO A 185 25.60 6.10 41.66
C PRO A 185 25.91 7.40 42.45
N GLU A 186 27.19 7.75 42.56
CA GLU A 186 27.65 8.98 43.24
C GLU A 186 27.43 10.25 42.40
N GLN A 187 27.29 10.12 41.09
CA GLN A 187 27.08 11.24 40.14
C GLN A 187 25.60 11.52 39.85
N MET A 188 24.67 10.68 40.34
CA MET A 188 23.25 10.88 40.14
C MET A 188 22.78 12.14 40.85
N PRO A 189 22.03 13.03 40.18
CA PRO A 189 21.40 14.18 40.84
C PRO A 189 20.36 13.71 41.86
N PHE A 190 20.28 14.38 43.01
CA PHE A 190 19.30 14.13 44.06
C PHE A 190 17.94 14.70 43.65
#